data_e2f3fa48271c28fd36cfe56f01c5b431
#
_entry.id   e2f3fa48271c28fd36cfe56f01c5b431
#
_cell.length_a   1.000
_cell.length_b   1.000
_cell.length_c   1.000
_cell.angle_alpha   90.00
_cell.angle_beta   90.00
_cell.angle_gamma   90.00
#
_symmetry.space_group_name_H-M   'P 1'
#
loop_
_entity.id
_entity.type
_entity.pdbx_description
1 polymer ?
#
loop_
_entity_poly.entity_id
_entity_poly.type
_entity_poly.pdbx_seq_one_letter_code
_entity_poly.pdbx_strand_id
1 'polypeptide(L)'
;MKKIVFLYKILLVYFLINSNLFAEKISFFEEGKKLFEKKNFLESKILFEKDIVFNPLSEKSYLYLAKIFNFDSNDEEEEVNLNNVLLINPQNDEAIYMMIILKIKQSDYDESKKFIDNFNLVCNSFCSKKEEIRKKFNKIVPENEKSNN
;
A
#
# COMPACT_ATOMS: atom_id res chain seq x y z
N MET A 1 -50.92 26.11 28.23
CA MET A 1 -49.71 25.39 28.73
C MET A 1 -49.48 24.02 28.11
N LYS A 2 -50.46 23.11 28.02
CA LYS A 2 -50.26 21.75 27.43
C LYS A 2 -49.76 21.75 25.97
N LYS A 3 -50.23 22.66 25.10
CA LYS A 3 -49.79 22.78 23.71
C LYS A 3 -48.31 23.21 23.56
N ILE A 4 -47.85 24.09 24.43
CA ILE A 4 -46.45 24.57 24.43
C ILE A 4 -45.50 23.43 24.84
N VAL A 5 -45.87 22.65 25.86
CA VAL A 5 -45.10 21.48 26.30
C VAL A 5 -45.04 20.39 25.21
N PHE A 6 -46.12 20.21 24.45
CA PHE A 6 -46.15 19.27 23.34
C PHE A 6 -45.25 19.72 22.19
N LEU A 7 -45.29 20.99 21.81
CA LEU A 7 -44.40 21.58 20.80
C LEU A 7 -42.92 21.46 21.21
N TYR A 8 -42.60 21.72 22.47
CA TYR A 8 -41.23 21.56 22.99
C TYR A 8 -40.72 20.11 22.90
N LYS A 9 -41.57 19.12 23.22
CA LYS A 9 -41.24 17.71 23.07
C LYS A 9 -40.98 17.32 21.62
N ILE A 10 -41.77 17.81 20.67
CA ILE A 10 -41.57 17.56 19.24
C ILE A 10 -40.21 18.16 18.78
N LEU A 11 -39.94 19.38 19.20
CA LEU A 11 -38.70 20.10 18.87
C LEU A 11 -37.47 19.39 19.45
N LEU A 12 -37.57 18.83 20.65
CA LEU A 12 -36.53 18.07 21.32
C LEU A 12 -36.26 16.73 20.61
N VAL A 13 -37.32 16.01 20.21
CA VAL A 13 -37.22 14.78 19.40
C VAL A 13 -36.64 15.09 18.02
N TYR A 14 -37.05 16.18 17.38
CA TYR A 14 -36.46 16.62 16.10
C TYR A 14 -34.99 16.94 16.21
N PHE A 15 -34.54 17.57 17.31
CA PHE A 15 -33.15 17.86 17.59
C PHE A 15 -32.33 16.57 17.84
N LEU A 16 -32.89 15.58 18.55
CA LEU A 16 -32.29 14.30 18.81
C LEU A 16 -32.18 13.41 17.54
N ILE A 17 -33.13 13.54 16.62
CA ILE A 17 -33.10 12.80 15.34
C ILE A 17 -32.09 13.43 14.37
N ASN A 18 -31.90 14.75 14.42
CA ASN A 18 -30.95 15.46 13.56
C ASN A 18 -29.54 15.59 14.16
N SER A 19 -29.32 15.21 15.41
CA SER A 19 -28.00 14.91 15.93
C SER A 19 -27.54 13.56 15.40
N ASN A 20 -27.60 13.36 14.05
CA ASN A 20 -26.74 12.40 13.43
C ASN A 20 -25.32 12.83 13.78
N LEU A 21 -24.78 12.21 14.79
CA LEU A 21 -23.34 12.14 15.01
C LEU A 21 -22.79 11.76 13.62
N PHE A 22 -22.22 12.72 12.92
CA PHE A 22 -21.23 12.50 11.92
C PHE A 22 -20.07 11.81 12.69
N ALA A 23 -20.22 10.54 12.96
CA ALA A 23 -19.09 9.70 13.25
C ALA A 23 -18.27 9.76 11.96
N GLU A 24 -17.34 10.71 11.90
CA GLU A 24 -16.32 10.74 10.85
C GLU A 24 -15.73 9.33 10.84
N LYS A 25 -16.06 8.58 9.78
CA LYS A 25 -15.57 7.20 9.65
C LYS A 25 -14.06 7.31 9.57
N ILE A 26 -13.40 7.07 10.69
CA ILE A 26 -11.94 7.12 10.77
C ILE A 26 -11.43 6.15 9.70
N SER A 27 -10.85 6.67 8.65
CA SER A 27 -10.15 5.86 7.67
C SER A 27 -8.78 5.56 8.25
N PHE A 28 -8.59 4.34 8.75
CA PHE A 28 -7.30 3.88 9.25
C PHE A 28 -6.19 4.06 8.22
N PHE A 29 -6.52 3.84 6.94
CA PHE A 29 -5.59 4.09 5.85
C PHE A 29 -5.15 5.57 5.79
N GLU A 30 -6.08 6.52 5.76
CA GLU A 30 -5.73 7.95 5.62
C GLU A 30 -4.95 8.49 6.83
N GLU A 31 -5.29 8.02 8.03
CA GLU A 31 -4.54 8.36 9.24
C GLU A 31 -3.14 7.73 9.22
N GLY A 32 -3.05 6.44 8.86
CA GLY A 32 -1.78 5.75 8.69
C GLY A 32 -0.87 6.45 7.68
N LYS A 33 -1.44 6.89 6.55
CA LYS A 33 -0.71 7.63 5.51
C LYS A 33 -0.15 8.94 6.04
N LYS A 34 -0.93 9.71 6.81
CA LYS A 34 -0.45 10.95 7.43
C LYS A 34 0.72 10.72 8.38
N LEU A 35 0.70 9.61 9.13
CA LEU A 35 1.80 9.24 10.02
C LEU A 35 3.03 8.78 9.23
N PHE A 36 2.83 8.01 8.15
CA PHE A 36 3.90 7.60 7.25
C PHE A 36 4.64 8.81 6.66
N GLU A 37 3.91 9.82 6.18
CA GLU A 37 4.48 11.06 5.66
C GLU A 37 5.29 11.83 6.71
N LYS A 38 4.92 11.72 7.98
CA LYS A 38 5.67 12.26 9.14
C LYS A 38 6.81 11.34 9.60
N LYS A 39 7.07 10.22 8.89
CA LYS A 39 8.06 9.18 9.24
C LYS A 39 7.81 8.50 10.60
N ASN A 40 6.58 8.55 11.10
CA ASN A 40 6.17 7.80 12.27
C ASN A 40 5.74 6.39 11.84
N PHE A 41 6.71 5.57 11.44
CA PHE A 41 6.46 4.27 10.80
C PHE A 41 5.81 3.26 11.76
N LEU A 42 6.15 3.29 13.04
CA LEU A 42 5.58 2.35 14.02
C LEU A 42 4.07 2.51 14.16
N GLU A 43 3.60 3.73 14.40
CA GLU A 43 2.16 4.00 14.55
C GLU A 43 1.43 3.86 13.20
N SER A 44 2.07 4.28 12.12
CA SER A 44 1.56 4.12 10.75
C SER A 44 1.28 2.64 10.41
N LYS A 45 2.24 1.75 10.74
CA LYS A 45 2.11 0.30 10.57
C LYS A 45 0.86 -0.24 11.27
N ILE A 46 0.67 0.10 12.55
CA ILE A 46 -0.49 -0.33 13.33
C ILE A 46 -1.81 0.08 12.65
N LEU A 47 -1.86 1.26 12.05
CA LEU A 47 -3.07 1.74 11.38
C LEU A 47 -3.31 1.02 10.04
N PHE A 48 -2.27 0.72 9.26
CA PHE A 48 -2.43 -0.08 8.05
C PHE A 48 -2.83 -1.51 8.37
N GLU A 49 -2.26 -2.12 9.42
CA GLU A 49 -2.69 -3.44 9.90
C GLU A 49 -4.16 -3.44 10.35
N LYS A 50 -4.61 -2.41 11.06
CA LYS A 50 -6.04 -2.24 11.38
C LYS A 50 -6.90 -2.08 10.13
N ASP A 51 -6.46 -1.28 9.16
CA ASP A 51 -7.21 -1.11 7.91
C ASP A 51 -7.41 -2.46 7.20
N ILE A 52 -6.40 -3.30 7.14
CA ILE A 52 -6.48 -4.64 6.53
C ILE A 52 -7.47 -5.55 7.28
N VAL A 53 -7.55 -5.46 8.62
CA VAL A 53 -8.53 -6.24 9.39
C VAL A 53 -9.96 -5.90 9.00
N PHE A 54 -10.26 -4.63 8.74
CA PHE A 54 -11.61 -4.17 8.34
C PHE A 54 -11.82 -4.18 6.82
N ASN A 55 -10.74 -4.14 6.06
CA ASN A 55 -10.73 -4.13 4.60
C ASN A 55 -9.61 -5.04 4.07
N PRO A 56 -9.81 -6.38 4.05
CA PRO A 56 -8.78 -7.33 3.63
C PRO A 56 -8.28 -7.18 2.18
N LEU A 57 -9.01 -6.44 1.35
CA LEU A 57 -8.62 -6.13 -0.03
C LEU A 57 -8.05 -4.71 -0.17
N SER A 58 -7.53 -4.13 0.91
CA SER A 58 -6.89 -2.82 0.90
C SER A 58 -5.49 -2.89 0.27
N GLU A 59 -5.44 -2.88 -1.06
CA GLU A 59 -4.20 -2.84 -1.83
C GLU A 59 -3.21 -1.77 -1.30
N LYS A 60 -3.75 -0.58 -0.99
CA LYS A 60 -2.95 0.55 -0.52
C LYS A 60 -2.30 0.27 0.83
N SER A 61 -3.02 -0.34 1.78
CA SER A 61 -2.47 -0.64 3.11
C SER A 61 -1.35 -1.66 3.03
N TYR A 62 -1.49 -2.71 2.22
CA TYR A 62 -0.41 -3.65 1.94
C TYR A 62 0.80 -2.96 1.28
N LEU A 63 0.58 -2.07 0.33
CA LEU A 63 1.68 -1.35 -0.32
C LEU A 63 2.46 -0.46 0.66
N TYR A 64 1.76 0.22 1.57
CA TYR A 64 2.42 1.04 2.59
C TYR A 64 3.13 0.20 3.65
N LEU A 65 2.60 -0.97 4.02
CA LEU A 65 3.30 -1.94 4.87
C LEU A 65 4.59 -2.42 4.21
N ALA A 66 4.55 -2.79 2.93
CA ALA A 66 5.74 -3.16 2.18
C ALA A 66 6.81 -2.05 2.19
N LYS A 67 6.40 -0.78 2.03
CA LYS A 67 7.32 0.37 2.12
C LYS A 67 7.95 0.52 3.50
N ILE A 68 7.20 0.28 4.58
CA ILE A 68 7.72 0.31 5.95
C ILE A 68 8.73 -0.82 6.14
N PHE A 69 8.41 -2.04 5.73
CA PHE A 69 9.31 -3.18 5.86
C PHE A 69 10.57 -3.04 5.00
N ASN A 70 10.46 -2.43 3.80
CA ASN A 70 11.63 -2.05 3.00
C ASN A 70 12.54 -1.09 3.76
N PHE A 71 11.97 -0.07 4.41
CA PHE A 71 12.72 0.87 5.23
C PHE A 71 13.42 0.18 6.41
N ASP A 72 12.73 -0.76 7.06
CA ASP A 72 13.26 -1.56 8.18
C ASP A 72 14.22 -2.68 7.72
N SER A 73 14.45 -2.83 6.40
CA SER A 73 15.25 -3.91 5.80
C SER A 73 14.75 -5.31 6.16
N ASN A 74 13.45 -5.46 6.37
CA ASN A 74 12.78 -6.73 6.60
C ASN A 74 12.24 -7.28 5.27
N ASP A 75 13.13 -7.95 4.53
CA ASP A 75 12.87 -8.42 3.17
C ASP A 75 11.73 -9.45 3.09
N GLU A 76 11.58 -10.29 4.12
CA GLU A 76 10.54 -11.31 4.18
C GLU A 76 9.14 -10.67 4.27
N GLU A 77 8.95 -9.76 5.20
CA GLU A 77 7.68 -9.06 5.37
C GLU A 77 7.39 -8.10 4.21
N GLU A 78 8.42 -7.47 3.63
CA GLU A 78 8.27 -6.68 2.40
C GLU A 78 7.69 -7.55 1.29
N GLU A 79 8.28 -8.73 1.05
CA GLU A 79 7.82 -9.66 0.00
C GLU A 79 6.40 -10.15 0.22
N VAL A 80 6.04 -10.53 1.45
CA VAL A 80 4.68 -10.96 1.81
C VAL A 80 3.66 -9.87 1.48
N ASN A 81 3.94 -8.64 1.85
CA ASN A 81 3.01 -7.53 1.60
C ASN A 81 2.95 -7.16 0.12
N LEU A 82 4.05 -7.19 -0.62
CA LEU A 82 4.06 -6.99 -2.07
C LEU A 82 3.26 -8.08 -2.81
N ASN A 83 3.38 -9.33 -2.39
CA ASN A 83 2.59 -10.42 -2.95
C ASN A 83 1.08 -10.20 -2.73
N ASN A 84 0.67 -9.70 -1.56
CA ASN A 84 -0.73 -9.35 -1.31
C ASN A 84 -1.20 -8.20 -2.22
N VAL A 85 -0.37 -7.18 -2.46
CA VAL A 85 -0.69 -6.12 -3.44
C VAL A 85 -0.91 -6.72 -4.81
N LEU A 86 0.01 -7.56 -5.30
CA LEU A 86 -0.05 -8.14 -6.64
C LEU A 86 -1.15 -9.19 -6.80
N LEU A 87 -1.57 -9.84 -5.71
CA LEU A 87 -2.74 -10.71 -5.70
C LEU A 87 -4.04 -9.90 -5.91
N ILE A 88 -4.14 -8.71 -5.31
CA ILE A 88 -5.30 -7.82 -5.42
C ILE A 88 -5.28 -7.07 -6.75
N ASN A 89 -4.12 -6.53 -7.13
CA ASN A 89 -3.91 -5.77 -8.35
C ASN A 89 -2.60 -6.20 -9.05
N PRO A 90 -2.67 -7.17 -9.97
CA PRO A 90 -1.49 -7.66 -10.71
C PRO A 90 -0.79 -6.61 -11.58
N GLN A 91 -1.44 -5.46 -11.81
CA GLN A 91 -0.92 -4.36 -12.64
C GLN A 91 -0.40 -3.17 -11.81
N ASN A 92 -0.28 -3.33 -10.49
CA ASN A 92 0.31 -2.28 -9.66
C ASN A 92 1.80 -2.14 -9.98
N ASP A 93 2.14 -1.14 -10.80
CA ASP A 93 3.50 -0.94 -11.30
C ASP A 93 4.49 -0.49 -10.21
N GLU A 94 4.04 0.14 -9.12
CA GLU A 94 4.86 0.44 -7.95
C GLU A 94 5.25 -0.83 -7.19
N ALA A 95 4.28 -1.73 -6.95
CA ALA A 95 4.53 -3.00 -6.28
C ALA A 95 5.45 -3.90 -7.12
N ILE A 96 5.24 -3.96 -8.44
CA ILE A 96 6.13 -4.71 -9.35
C ILE A 96 7.54 -4.13 -9.30
N TYR A 97 7.69 -2.79 -9.35
CA TYR A 97 8.99 -2.14 -9.23
C TYR A 97 9.68 -2.49 -7.91
N MET A 98 8.96 -2.41 -6.78
CA MET A 98 9.52 -2.77 -5.47
C MET A 98 9.95 -4.25 -5.44
N MET A 99 9.13 -5.15 -5.97
CA MET A 99 9.48 -6.58 -6.08
C MET A 99 10.74 -6.80 -6.92
N ILE A 100 10.89 -6.11 -8.05
CA ILE A 100 12.12 -6.19 -8.87
C ILE A 100 13.34 -5.78 -8.02
N ILE A 101 13.26 -4.67 -7.30
CA ILE A 101 14.39 -4.18 -6.49
C ILE A 101 14.72 -5.17 -5.38
N LEU A 102 13.71 -5.75 -4.74
CA LEU A 102 13.87 -6.76 -3.70
C LEU A 102 14.55 -8.03 -4.27
N LYS A 103 14.09 -8.57 -5.40
CA LYS A 103 14.67 -9.75 -6.04
C LYS A 103 16.10 -9.50 -6.54
N ILE A 104 16.41 -8.32 -7.05
CA ILE A 104 17.79 -7.91 -7.37
C ILE A 104 18.65 -7.88 -6.11
N LYS A 105 18.16 -7.36 -4.98
CA LYS A 105 18.86 -7.35 -3.70
C LYS A 105 19.16 -8.76 -3.21
N GLN A 106 18.22 -9.68 -3.38
CA GLN A 106 18.37 -11.10 -3.06
C GLN A 106 19.27 -11.85 -4.06
N SER A 107 19.73 -11.20 -5.14
CA SER A 107 20.47 -11.81 -6.24
C SER A 107 19.70 -12.93 -6.96
N ASP A 108 18.36 -12.85 -6.92
CA ASP A 108 17.49 -13.79 -7.62
C ASP A 108 17.30 -13.31 -9.08
N TYR A 109 18.17 -13.83 -9.95
CA TYR A 109 18.19 -13.45 -11.36
C TYR A 109 16.88 -13.80 -12.07
N ASP A 110 16.38 -15.02 -11.87
CA ASP A 110 15.23 -15.55 -12.62
C ASP A 110 13.94 -14.82 -12.25
N GLU A 111 13.67 -14.62 -10.96
CA GLU A 111 12.50 -13.88 -10.52
C GLU A 111 12.61 -12.39 -10.90
N SER A 112 13.80 -11.79 -10.76
CA SER A 112 14.02 -10.41 -11.20
C SER A 112 13.65 -10.24 -12.68
N LYS A 113 14.10 -11.16 -13.55
CA LYS A 113 13.83 -11.11 -14.98
C LYS A 113 12.33 -11.22 -15.28
N LYS A 114 11.63 -12.16 -14.66
CA LYS A 114 10.17 -12.30 -14.80
C LYS A 114 9.41 -11.03 -14.44
N PHE A 115 9.75 -10.43 -13.29
CA PHE A 115 9.11 -9.18 -12.87
C PHE A 115 9.46 -8.01 -13.79
N ILE A 116 10.69 -7.92 -14.31
CA ILE A 116 11.09 -6.91 -15.30
C ILE A 116 10.28 -7.04 -16.59
N ASP A 117 10.10 -8.25 -17.09
CA ASP A 117 9.31 -8.51 -18.29
C ASP A 117 7.85 -8.07 -18.08
N ASN A 118 7.25 -8.43 -16.94
CA ASN A 118 5.91 -7.97 -16.58
C ASN A 118 5.85 -6.43 -16.45
N PHE A 119 6.81 -5.82 -15.76
CA PHE A 119 6.88 -4.36 -15.59
C PHE A 119 6.91 -3.62 -16.94
N ASN A 120 7.66 -4.15 -17.91
CA ASN A 120 7.75 -3.55 -19.24
C ASN A 120 6.41 -3.52 -19.98
N LEU A 121 5.51 -4.46 -19.68
CA LEU A 121 4.19 -4.56 -20.28
C LEU A 121 3.16 -3.67 -19.59
N VAL A 122 3.23 -3.53 -18.25
CA VAL A 122 2.14 -2.93 -17.49
C VAL A 122 2.46 -1.56 -16.90
N CYS A 123 3.75 -1.13 -16.86
CA CYS A 123 4.14 0.10 -16.20
C CYS A 123 3.38 1.30 -16.76
N ASN A 124 2.96 2.19 -15.87
CA ASN A 124 2.27 3.43 -16.16
C ASN A 124 2.95 4.61 -15.43
N SER A 125 2.81 4.67 -14.12
CA SER A 125 3.37 5.76 -13.29
C SER A 125 4.86 5.59 -13.03
N PHE A 126 5.35 4.35 -12.99
CA PHE A 126 6.74 4.00 -12.66
C PHE A 126 7.63 3.71 -13.88
N CYS A 127 7.16 3.93 -15.11
CA CYS A 127 7.95 3.67 -16.33
C CYS A 127 9.30 4.40 -16.36
N SER A 128 9.43 5.54 -15.69
CA SER A 128 10.71 6.26 -15.53
C SER A 128 11.78 5.46 -14.80
N LYS A 129 11.40 4.39 -14.08
CA LYS A 129 12.30 3.52 -13.34
C LYS A 129 13.01 2.46 -14.19
N LYS A 130 12.64 2.28 -15.46
CA LYS A 130 13.23 1.26 -16.35
C LYS A 130 14.75 1.31 -16.42
N GLU A 131 15.32 2.51 -16.52
CA GLU A 131 16.77 2.67 -16.61
C GLU A 131 17.48 2.35 -15.29
N GLU A 132 16.88 2.69 -14.16
CA GLU A 132 17.38 2.31 -12.83
C GLU A 132 17.37 0.79 -12.66
N ILE A 133 16.25 0.15 -13.01
CA ILE A 133 16.10 -1.32 -12.98
C ILE A 133 17.20 -1.97 -13.81
N ARG A 134 17.36 -1.55 -15.07
CA ARG A 134 18.36 -2.09 -15.98
C ARG A 134 19.78 -2.03 -15.40
N LYS A 135 20.16 -0.88 -14.84
CA LYS A 135 21.48 -0.70 -14.23
C LYS A 135 21.72 -1.61 -13.03
N LYS A 136 20.68 -1.81 -12.19
CA LYS A 136 20.77 -2.69 -11.02
C LYS A 136 20.80 -4.15 -11.43
N PHE A 137 19.91 -4.56 -12.36
CA PHE A 137 19.80 -5.92 -12.85
C PHE A 137 21.09 -6.42 -13.50
N ASN A 138 21.73 -5.60 -14.35
CA ASN A 138 22.98 -5.96 -15.01
C ASN A 138 24.11 -6.34 -14.05
N LYS A 139 24.03 -5.96 -12.77
CA LYS A 139 25.03 -6.35 -11.76
C LYS A 139 24.90 -7.80 -11.31
N ILE A 140 23.69 -8.38 -11.42
CA ILE A 140 23.39 -9.75 -11.00
C ILE A 140 23.29 -10.73 -12.16
N VAL A 141 23.39 -10.25 -13.43
CA VAL A 141 23.34 -11.11 -14.61
C VAL A 141 24.50 -12.10 -14.57
N PRO A 142 24.25 -13.42 -14.64
CA PRO A 142 25.28 -14.43 -14.69
C PRO A 142 26.22 -14.26 -15.90
N GLU A 143 27.50 -14.64 -15.78
CA GLU A 143 28.48 -14.42 -16.85
C GLU A 143 28.14 -15.17 -18.15
N ASN A 144 27.56 -16.36 -18.05
CA ASN A 144 27.11 -17.14 -19.20
C ASN A 144 25.98 -16.45 -20.01
N GLU A 145 25.23 -15.55 -19.38
CA GLU A 145 24.15 -14.76 -20.01
C GLU A 145 24.69 -13.44 -20.60
N LYS A 146 25.82 -12.92 -20.10
CA LYS A 146 26.43 -11.68 -20.59
C LYS A 146 27.02 -11.78 -21.99
N SER A 147 27.37 -12.98 -22.43
CA SER A 147 28.00 -13.22 -23.74
C SER A 147 27.02 -13.31 -24.90
N ASN A 148 25.71 -13.31 -24.63
CA ASN A 148 24.64 -13.49 -25.65
C ASN A 148 23.87 -12.18 -25.97
N ASN A 149 24.32 -11.03 -25.49
CA ASN A 149 23.69 -9.73 -25.74
C ASN A 149 24.65 -8.80 -26.57
#